data_fb9c8fd944cb3cbabcbcb1b59b06a686
#
_entry.id   fb9c8fd944cb3cbabcbcb1b59b06a686
#
_cell.length_a   1.000
_cell.length_b   1.000
_cell.length_c   1.000
_cell.angle_alpha   90.00
_cell.angle_beta   90.00
_cell.angle_gamma   90.00
#
_symmetry.space_group_name_H-M   'P 1'
#
loop_
_entity.id
_entity.type
_entity.pdbx_description
1 polymer ?
#
loop_
_entity_poly.entity_id
_entity_poly.type
_entity_poly.pdbx_seq_one_letter_code
_entity_poly.pdbx_strand_id
1 'polypeptide(L)'
;MRILTIALLALAAACSSEPQAPADIGPVVEAERAFAARAQATGWVEAFEAYATADAIVLQAGPTNAHESLAGIDPANRGDTSLSWAPEFAGISRAGDFGFTTGPYNGGDTAFGQYFTVWRRQEDGAWKWLYDGGTNATTPTIVNAAAEVEALPIGARGAGTEMAAIETVLREEGELARAAAANVGEGYRSVFAATGRMNRESLPTASGRDAAVALAGATPVAFSAPQIVEASGDGDMVFTLGQARWEGGSGYYCRIWVLQAEGWRIGYDQILLRSLDELNAAPLAP
;
A
#
# COMPACT_ATOMS: atom_id res chain seq x y z
N MET A 1 0.27 0.68 -74.96
CA MET A 1 0.36 1.42 -73.66
C MET A 1 -0.10 0.43 -72.55
N ARG A 2 0.84 -0.19 -71.84
CA ARG A 2 0.55 -1.15 -70.75
C ARG A 2 0.68 -0.38 -69.41
N ILE A 3 -0.43 -0.30 -68.69
CA ILE A 3 -0.48 0.32 -67.38
C ILE A 3 -0.09 -0.75 -66.34
N LEU A 4 1.02 -0.51 -65.66
CA LEU A 4 1.52 -1.37 -64.57
C LEU A 4 0.86 -0.85 -63.29
N THR A 5 -0.02 -1.65 -62.67
CA THR A 5 -0.61 -1.34 -61.37
C THR A 5 0.30 -1.95 -60.29
N ILE A 6 0.97 -1.07 -59.53
CA ILE A 6 1.76 -1.45 -58.36
C ILE A 6 0.82 -1.54 -57.16
N ALA A 7 0.59 -2.76 -56.64
CA ALA A 7 -0.12 -2.99 -55.39
C ALA A 7 0.85 -2.79 -54.22
N LEU A 8 0.64 -1.77 -53.38
CA LEU A 8 1.33 -1.57 -52.13
C LEU A 8 0.72 -2.50 -51.09
N LEU A 9 1.43 -3.55 -50.68
CA LEU A 9 1.11 -4.34 -49.49
C LEU A 9 1.58 -3.57 -48.26
N ALA A 10 0.64 -3.03 -47.48
CA ALA A 10 0.93 -2.53 -46.14
C ALA A 10 1.04 -3.73 -45.17
N LEU A 11 2.23 -4.06 -44.73
CA LEU A 11 2.45 -4.97 -43.60
C LEU A 11 2.04 -4.21 -42.33
N ALA A 12 0.89 -4.52 -41.78
CA ALA A 12 0.55 -4.18 -40.43
C ALA A 12 1.37 -5.06 -39.47
N ALA A 13 2.44 -4.51 -38.90
CA ALA A 13 3.14 -5.15 -37.79
C ALA A 13 2.21 -5.10 -36.59
N ALA A 14 1.52 -6.19 -36.31
CA ALA A 14 0.86 -6.41 -35.03
C ALA A 14 1.98 -6.53 -33.98
N CYS A 15 2.20 -5.47 -33.20
CA CYS A 15 2.96 -5.57 -31.96
C CYS A 15 2.17 -6.46 -31.01
N SER A 16 2.41 -7.76 -31.04
CA SER A 16 2.05 -8.66 -29.96
C SER A 16 2.95 -8.28 -28.78
N SER A 17 2.43 -7.52 -27.82
CA SER A 17 3.08 -7.37 -26.53
C SER A 17 3.11 -8.76 -25.88
N GLU A 18 4.28 -9.36 -25.77
CA GLU A 18 4.45 -10.56 -24.94
C GLU A 18 3.91 -10.23 -23.52
N PRO A 19 3.22 -11.21 -22.89
CA PRO A 19 2.83 -11.05 -21.51
C PRO A 19 4.08 -10.79 -20.68
N GLN A 20 4.15 -9.62 -20.06
CA GLN A 20 5.29 -9.26 -19.27
C GLN A 20 5.30 -10.09 -17.99
N ALA A 21 6.43 -10.72 -17.69
CA ALA A 21 6.64 -11.40 -16.41
C ALA A 21 6.36 -10.42 -15.24
N PRO A 22 5.63 -10.86 -14.20
CA PRO A 22 5.44 -10.05 -13.01
C PRO A 22 6.81 -9.64 -12.44
N ALA A 23 6.88 -8.48 -11.78
CA ALA A 23 8.09 -8.09 -11.05
C ALA A 23 8.36 -9.12 -9.94
N ASP A 24 9.64 -9.43 -9.72
CA ASP A 24 10.04 -10.34 -8.65
C ASP A 24 9.85 -9.66 -7.28
N ILE A 25 8.82 -10.05 -6.54
CA ILE A 25 8.53 -9.54 -5.20
C ILE A 25 9.43 -10.15 -4.12
N GLY A 26 10.26 -11.14 -4.45
CA GLY A 26 11.13 -11.84 -3.49
C GLY A 26 11.87 -10.89 -2.55
N PRO A 27 12.58 -9.87 -3.04
CA PRO A 27 13.37 -8.98 -2.18
C PRO A 27 12.55 -8.25 -1.10
N VAL A 28 11.37 -7.71 -1.42
CA VAL A 28 10.53 -7.02 -0.44
C VAL A 28 9.84 -7.98 0.52
N VAL A 29 9.45 -9.16 0.05
CA VAL A 29 8.87 -10.23 0.89
C VAL A 29 9.90 -10.79 1.87
N GLU A 30 11.15 -10.96 1.44
CA GLU A 30 12.25 -11.39 2.32
C GLU A 30 12.57 -10.33 3.38
N ALA A 31 12.53 -9.04 3.02
CA ALA A 31 12.71 -7.95 3.99
C ALA A 31 11.61 -7.97 5.06
N GLU A 32 10.35 -8.13 4.64
CA GLU A 32 9.21 -8.25 5.57
C GLU A 32 9.34 -9.45 6.50
N ARG A 33 9.68 -10.61 5.97
CA ARG A 33 9.88 -11.82 6.78
C ARG A 33 11.04 -11.69 7.76
N ALA A 34 12.13 -11.04 7.35
CA ALA A 34 13.27 -10.77 8.23
C ALA A 34 12.90 -9.80 9.36
N PHE A 35 12.09 -8.79 9.05
CA PHE A 35 11.54 -7.85 10.03
C PHE A 35 10.65 -8.57 11.05
N ALA A 36 9.70 -9.39 10.60
CA ALA A 36 8.85 -10.19 11.47
C ALA A 36 9.67 -11.16 12.35
N ALA A 37 10.66 -11.84 11.78
CA ALA A 37 11.54 -12.74 12.52
C ALA A 37 12.34 -12.02 13.60
N ARG A 38 12.83 -10.79 13.33
CA ARG A 38 13.52 -9.97 14.32
C ARG A 38 12.60 -9.60 15.47
N ALA A 39 11.35 -9.18 15.19
CA ALA A 39 10.39 -8.86 16.24
C ALA A 39 10.14 -10.04 17.17
N GLN A 40 10.05 -11.25 16.63
CA GLN A 40 9.94 -12.47 17.44
C GLN A 40 11.20 -12.80 18.25
N ALA A 41 12.38 -12.35 17.81
CA ALA A 41 13.65 -12.64 18.48
C ALA A 41 14.02 -11.60 19.55
N THR A 42 13.73 -10.32 19.31
CA THR A 42 14.26 -9.20 20.14
C THR A 42 13.19 -8.27 20.70
N GLY A 43 11.94 -8.48 20.33
CA GLY A 43 10.82 -7.58 20.64
C GLY A 43 10.47 -6.69 19.47
N TRP A 44 9.17 -6.38 19.34
CA TRP A 44 8.65 -5.64 18.20
C TRP A 44 9.22 -4.21 18.13
N VAL A 45 9.40 -3.52 19.25
CA VAL A 45 9.90 -2.13 19.28
C VAL A 45 11.29 -2.04 18.69
N GLU A 46 12.22 -2.93 19.09
CA GLU A 46 13.57 -2.96 18.57
C GLU A 46 13.59 -3.28 17.06
N ALA A 47 12.74 -4.21 16.63
CA ALA A 47 12.63 -4.55 15.22
C ALA A 47 12.12 -3.36 14.40
N PHE A 48 11.09 -2.67 14.86
CA PHE A 48 10.55 -1.49 14.20
C PHE A 48 11.60 -0.37 14.07
N GLU A 49 12.32 -0.06 15.15
CA GLU A 49 13.43 0.92 15.12
C GLU A 49 14.54 0.50 14.14
N ALA A 50 14.89 -0.78 14.11
CA ALA A 50 15.97 -1.30 13.28
C ALA A 50 15.65 -1.24 11.78
N TYR A 51 14.37 -1.41 11.40
CA TYR A 51 13.95 -1.44 9.99
C TYR A 51 13.35 -0.11 9.51
N ALA A 52 13.09 0.87 10.36
CA ALA A 52 12.60 2.19 9.98
C ALA A 52 13.67 2.99 9.20
N THR A 53 13.23 3.79 8.23
CA THR A 53 14.04 4.92 7.73
C THR A 53 14.09 6.03 8.78
N ALA A 54 15.01 6.98 8.67
CA ALA A 54 15.11 8.09 9.62
C ALA A 54 13.85 8.97 9.65
N ASP A 55 13.16 9.05 8.52
CA ASP A 55 11.93 9.81 8.28
C ASP A 55 10.67 8.93 8.25
N ALA A 56 10.77 7.67 8.66
CA ALA A 56 9.67 6.74 8.71
C ALA A 56 8.47 7.27 9.52
N ILE A 57 7.28 6.93 9.08
CA ILE A 57 6.01 7.46 9.59
C ILE A 57 5.12 6.34 10.06
N VAL A 58 4.49 6.56 11.21
CA VAL A 58 3.33 5.84 11.72
C VAL A 58 2.15 6.79 11.90
N LEU A 59 0.93 6.27 11.93
CA LEU A 59 -0.26 7.07 12.21
C LEU A 59 -0.65 6.94 13.69
N GLN A 60 -0.62 8.08 14.38
CA GLN A 60 -1.22 8.26 15.70
C GLN A 60 -2.45 9.19 15.57
N ALA A 61 -2.48 10.34 16.23
CA ALA A 61 -3.46 11.40 15.95
C ALA A 61 -3.30 12.01 14.55
N GLY A 62 -2.13 11.82 13.93
CA GLY A 62 -1.73 12.21 12.60
C GLY A 62 -0.43 11.53 12.21
N PRO A 63 0.10 11.80 11.01
CA PRO A 63 1.41 11.33 10.61
C PRO A 63 2.46 11.77 11.63
N THR A 64 3.15 10.81 12.24
CA THR A 64 4.13 11.01 13.31
C THR A 64 5.42 10.30 12.94
N ASN A 65 6.57 10.89 13.22
CA ASN A 65 7.85 10.21 13.02
C ASN A 65 7.88 8.93 13.87
N ALA A 66 8.27 7.81 13.25
CA ALA A 66 8.24 6.50 13.89
C ALA A 66 9.21 6.41 15.08
N HIS A 67 10.42 6.98 14.96
CA HIS A 67 11.40 6.94 16.04
C HIS A 67 10.94 7.75 17.27
N GLU A 68 10.25 8.89 17.04
CA GLU A 68 9.66 9.67 18.15
C GLU A 68 8.54 8.88 18.83
N SER A 69 7.68 8.21 18.03
CA SER A 69 6.61 7.37 18.54
C SER A 69 7.15 6.19 19.36
N LEU A 70 8.13 5.47 18.83
CA LEU A 70 8.73 4.30 19.47
C LEU A 70 9.54 4.66 20.74
N ALA A 71 10.17 5.84 20.77
CA ALA A 71 10.87 6.34 21.95
C ALA A 71 9.94 6.55 23.15
N GLY A 72 8.64 6.81 22.91
CA GLY A 72 7.62 6.96 23.93
C GLY A 72 7.12 5.65 24.54
N ILE A 73 7.50 4.49 23.99
CA ILE A 73 7.05 3.18 24.49
C ILE A 73 7.72 2.86 25.83
N ASP A 74 6.90 2.41 26.79
CA ASP A 74 7.39 2.00 28.11
C ASP A 74 8.51 0.98 27.98
N PRO A 75 9.68 1.18 28.62
CA PRO A 75 10.78 0.24 28.60
C PRO A 75 10.40 -1.20 28.98
N ALA A 76 9.38 -1.40 29.79
CA ALA A 76 8.90 -2.73 30.18
C ALA A 76 8.27 -3.50 28.99
N ASN A 77 7.76 -2.78 27.97
CA ASN A 77 7.10 -3.37 26.81
C ASN A 77 8.04 -3.51 25.60
N ARG A 78 9.26 -2.96 25.66
CA ARG A 78 10.18 -2.97 24.49
C ARG A 78 10.61 -4.36 24.05
N GLY A 79 10.64 -5.32 24.97
CA GLY A 79 10.99 -6.73 24.69
C GLY A 79 9.78 -7.63 24.38
N ASP A 80 8.60 -7.05 24.15
CA ASP A 80 7.40 -7.84 23.85
C ASP A 80 7.52 -8.51 22.47
N THR A 81 7.39 -9.83 22.45
CA THR A 81 7.45 -10.69 21.25
C THR A 81 6.08 -11.26 20.85
N SER A 82 5.00 -10.77 21.45
CA SER A 82 3.65 -11.27 21.17
C SER A 82 3.13 -10.91 19.77
N LEU A 83 3.63 -9.80 19.19
CA LEU A 83 3.22 -9.34 17.86
C LEU A 83 3.83 -10.24 16.77
N SER A 84 2.98 -10.84 15.96
CA SER A 84 3.34 -11.68 14.82
C SER A 84 2.58 -11.24 13.58
N TRP A 85 3.21 -11.33 12.41
CA TRP A 85 2.58 -11.03 11.11
C TRP A 85 3.27 -11.78 9.98
N ALA A 86 2.60 -11.88 8.84
CA ALA A 86 3.17 -12.48 7.63
C ALA A 86 2.57 -11.86 6.37
N PRO A 87 3.38 -11.66 5.30
CA PRO A 87 2.89 -11.13 4.03
C PRO A 87 2.03 -12.14 3.28
N GLU A 88 0.91 -11.67 2.72
CA GLU A 88 0.03 -12.42 1.82
C GLU A 88 -0.14 -11.72 0.47
N PHE A 89 0.16 -10.42 0.39
CA PHE A 89 0.11 -9.64 -0.84
C PHE A 89 1.24 -8.62 -0.84
N ALA A 90 1.90 -8.45 -1.97
CA ALA A 90 3.03 -7.55 -2.12
C ALA A 90 3.10 -6.95 -3.51
N GLY A 91 3.78 -5.81 -3.62
CA GLY A 91 4.19 -5.22 -4.89
C GLY A 91 5.59 -4.63 -4.78
N ILE A 92 6.30 -4.61 -5.89
CA ILE A 92 7.63 -4.02 -5.99
C ILE A 92 7.74 -3.25 -7.29
N SER A 93 8.44 -2.10 -7.25
CA SER A 93 8.78 -1.32 -8.44
C SER A 93 9.69 -2.11 -9.38
N ARG A 94 9.72 -1.76 -10.66
CA ARG A 94 10.60 -2.44 -11.63
C ARG A 94 12.06 -2.27 -11.34
N ALA A 95 12.45 -1.12 -10.81
CA ALA A 95 13.81 -0.87 -10.38
C ALA A 95 14.20 -1.68 -9.13
N GLY A 96 13.23 -2.26 -8.42
CA GLY A 96 13.47 -3.01 -7.18
C GLY A 96 13.96 -2.12 -6.05
N ASP A 97 13.54 -0.86 -6.04
CA ASP A 97 13.95 0.16 -5.07
C ASP A 97 12.82 0.61 -4.13
N PHE A 98 11.57 0.29 -4.49
CA PHE A 98 10.37 0.66 -3.76
C PHE A 98 9.35 -0.47 -3.78
N GLY A 99 8.60 -0.66 -2.70
CA GLY A 99 7.61 -1.72 -2.64
C GLY A 99 6.70 -1.64 -1.43
N PHE A 100 5.78 -2.57 -1.33
CA PHE A 100 4.90 -2.70 -0.17
C PHE A 100 4.58 -4.17 0.10
N THR A 101 4.17 -4.42 1.33
CA THR A 101 3.66 -5.72 1.79
C THR A 101 2.42 -5.49 2.66
N THR A 102 1.52 -6.45 2.66
CA THR A 102 0.36 -6.48 3.55
C THR A 102 -0.06 -7.93 3.83
N GLY A 103 -0.68 -8.14 4.96
CA GLY A 103 -1.16 -9.45 5.40
C GLY A 103 -1.69 -9.39 6.83
N PRO A 104 -2.08 -10.53 7.40
CA PRO A 104 -2.59 -10.60 8.76
C PRO A 104 -1.50 -10.30 9.79
N TYR A 105 -1.89 -9.62 10.87
CA TYR A 105 -1.11 -9.54 12.10
C TYR A 105 -1.92 -10.00 13.30
N ASN A 106 -1.21 -10.48 14.34
CA ASN A 106 -1.77 -10.88 15.61
C ASN A 106 -0.79 -10.48 16.74
N GLY A 107 -1.25 -9.67 17.68
CA GLY A 107 -0.55 -9.20 18.88
C GLY A 107 -1.23 -9.71 20.15
N GLY A 108 -1.65 -10.97 20.19
CA GLY A 108 -2.31 -11.60 21.32
C GLY A 108 -3.84 -11.41 21.32
N ASP A 109 -4.42 -11.21 22.50
CA ASP A 109 -5.87 -11.28 22.67
C ASP A 109 -6.64 -10.05 22.18
N THR A 110 -5.97 -8.93 21.95
CA THR A 110 -6.61 -7.62 21.72
C THR A 110 -6.15 -6.87 20.48
N ALA A 111 -5.05 -7.27 19.86
CA ALA A 111 -4.45 -6.59 18.71
C ALA A 111 -4.32 -7.53 17.51
N PHE A 112 -5.23 -7.46 16.57
CA PHE A 112 -5.21 -8.29 15.36
C PHE A 112 -5.90 -7.57 14.19
N GLY A 113 -5.46 -7.86 12.97
CA GLY A 113 -5.98 -7.21 11.79
C GLY A 113 -5.15 -7.45 10.53
N GLN A 114 -5.05 -6.42 9.71
CA GLN A 114 -4.26 -6.41 8.47
C GLN A 114 -3.21 -5.31 8.56
N TYR A 115 -1.93 -5.66 8.52
CA TYR A 115 -0.85 -4.69 8.45
C TYR A 115 -0.63 -4.20 7.01
N PHE A 116 0.03 -3.07 6.88
CA PHE A 116 0.49 -2.50 5.62
C PHE A 116 1.78 -1.75 5.85
N THR A 117 2.83 -2.17 5.15
CA THR A 117 4.18 -1.60 5.23
C THR A 117 4.64 -1.14 3.87
N VAL A 118 5.17 0.08 3.76
CA VAL A 118 5.79 0.62 2.55
C VAL A 118 7.30 0.62 2.74
N TRP A 119 8.01 0.05 1.76
CA TRP A 119 9.43 -0.22 1.81
C TRP A 119 10.22 0.58 0.78
N ARG A 120 11.41 1.03 1.16
CA ARG A 120 12.41 1.62 0.27
C ARG A 120 13.75 0.93 0.45
N ARG A 121 14.37 0.57 -0.66
CA ARG A 121 15.73 0.07 -0.69
C ARG A 121 16.70 1.23 -0.54
N GLN A 122 17.63 1.10 0.42
CA GLN A 122 18.65 2.09 0.72
C GLN A 122 19.85 1.95 -0.23
N GLU A 123 20.73 2.93 -0.26
CA GLU A 123 21.95 2.93 -1.07
C GLU A 123 22.89 1.74 -0.77
N ASP A 124 22.92 1.28 0.47
CA ASP A 124 23.69 0.09 0.91
C ASP A 124 23.00 -1.25 0.54
N GLY A 125 21.83 -1.18 -0.10
CA GLY A 125 21.03 -2.32 -0.52
C GLY A 125 20.07 -2.85 0.54
N ALA A 126 20.10 -2.36 1.78
CA ALA A 126 19.16 -2.75 2.82
C ALA A 126 17.75 -2.21 2.54
N TRP A 127 16.74 -3.00 2.88
CA TRP A 127 15.37 -2.55 2.85
C TRP A 127 14.98 -1.93 4.19
N LYS A 128 14.40 -0.73 4.14
CA LYS A 128 13.85 -0.01 5.29
C LYS A 128 12.42 0.42 4.99
N TRP A 129 11.55 0.35 5.99
CA TRP A 129 10.20 0.84 5.81
C TRP A 129 10.12 2.36 6.06
N LEU A 130 9.29 3.03 5.25
CA LEU A 130 8.98 4.46 5.39
C LEU A 130 7.58 4.70 5.97
N TYR A 131 6.70 3.74 5.89
CA TYR A 131 5.39 3.77 6.51
C TYR A 131 5.05 2.38 7.02
N ASP A 132 4.55 2.32 8.23
CA ASP A 132 3.95 1.12 8.80
C ASP A 132 2.64 1.46 9.52
N GLY A 133 1.66 0.58 9.36
CA GLY A 133 0.35 0.72 9.97
C GLY A 133 -0.56 -0.43 9.55
N GLY A 134 -1.85 -0.30 9.85
CA GLY A 134 -2.79 -1.35 9.52
C GLY A 134 -4.21 -1.04 10.01
N THR A 135 -5.16 -1.89 9.64
CA THR A 135 -6.55 -1.87 10.08
C THR A 135 -6.79 -2.98 11.08
N ASN A 136 -7.59 -2.71 12.11
CA ASN A 136 -7.96 -3.75 13.08
C ASN A 136 -9.07 -4.65 12.52
N ALA A 137 -9.13 -5.88 13.00
CA ALA A 137 -10.21 -6.82 12.76
C ALA A 137 -11.06 -7.01 14.04
N THR A 138 -12.23 -7.57 13.90
CA THR A 138 -13.13 -7.87 15.03
C THR A 138 -12.91 -9.25 15.61
N THR A 139 -12.14 -10.10 14.93
CA THR A 139 -11.80 -11.46 15.34
C THR A 139 -10.32 -11.73 15.13
N PRO A 140 -9.68 -12.57 15.96
CA PRO A 140 -8.28 -12.93 15.80
C PRO A 140 -7.97 -13.41 14.39
N THR A 141 -6.88 -12.91 13.82
CA THR A 141 -6.36 -13.31 12.52
C THR A 141 -5.42 -14.51 12.64
N ILE A 142 -5.38 -15.34 11.60
CA ILE A 142 -4.43 -16.45 11.52
C ILE A 142 -3.22 -15.98 10.71
N VAL A 143 -2.05 -15.96 11.35
CA VAL A 143 -0.79 -15.63 10.71
C VAL A 143 -0.12 -16.92 10.22
N ASN A 144 0.12 -17.03 8.91
CA ASN A 144 0.83 -18.13 8.29
C ASN A 144 2.13 -17.64 7.62
N ALA A 145 3.25 -17.77 8.31
CA ALA A 145 4.56 -17.35 7.81
C ALA A 145 5.01 -18.09 6.52
N ALA A 146 4.42 -19.26 6.24
CA ALA A 146 4.70 -20.06 5.04
C ALA A 146 3.69 -19.81 3.89
N ALA A 147 2.77 -18.85 4.05
CA ALA A 147 1.80 -18.53 3.00
C ALA A 147 2.52 -18.10 1.70
N GLU A 148 1.95 -18.52 0.56
CA GLU A 148 2.34 -17.96 -0.73
C GLU A 148 1.90 -16.49 -0.78
N VAL A 149 2.78 -15.62 -1.28
CA VAL A 149 2.52 -14.19 -1.37
C VAL A 149 2.07 -13.86 -2.79
N GLU A 150 0.86 -13.34 -2.94
CA GLU A 150 0.35 -12.89 -4.22
C GLU A 150 1.02 -11.59 -4.65
N ALA A 151 1.47 -11.52 -5.91
CA ALA A 151 2.12 -10.34 -6.46
C ALA A 151 1.12 -9.40 -7.13
N LEU A 152 1.21 -8.10 -6.84
CA LEU A 152 0.52 -7.06 -7.61
C LEU A 152 1.20 -6.89 -8.96
N PRO A 153 0.48 -7.04 -10.10
CA PRO A 153 1.03 -6.77 -11.41
C PRO A 153 1.40 -5.29 -11.59
N ILE A 154 2.57 -5.03 -12.16
CA ILE A 154 3.05 -3.70 -12.52
C ILE A 154 3.28 -3.62 -14.03
N GLY A 155 3.15 -2.43 -14.63
CA GLY A 155 3.29 -2.23 -16.08
C GLY A 155 4.73 -2.40 -16.58
N ALA A 156 4.89 -2.35 -17.89
CA ALA A 156 6.18 -2.56 -18.57
C ALA A 156 7.16 -1.40 -18.41
N ARG A 157 6.66 -0.20 -18.11
CA ARG A 157 7.42 1.05 -18.09
C ARG A 157 6.99 1.90 -16.92
N GLY A 158 7.93 2.65 -16.36
CA GLY A 158 7.66 3.72 -15.43
C GLY A 158 7.26 5.02 -16.12
N ALA A 159 6.91 6.05 -15.33
CA ALA A 159 6.65 7.41 -15.82
C ALA A 159 7.96 8.13 -16.25
N GLY A 160 9.09 7.51 -16.03
CA GLY A 160 10.43 8.00 -16.41
C GLY A 160 11.19 8.63 -15.24
N THR A 161 10.52 9.27 -14.30
CA THR A 161 11.12 9.83 -13.09
C THR A 161 10.12 9.80 -11.93
N GLU A 162 10.64 9.80 -10.72
CA GLU A 162 9.87 9.99 -9.48
C GLU A 162 8.95 11.21 -9.56
N MET A 163 9.48 12.37 -9.95
CA MET A 163 8.72 13.63 -10.03
C MET A 163 7.55 13.55 -11.02
N ALA A 164 7.76 12.97 -12.20
CA ALA A 164 6.71 12.82 -13.22
C ALA A 164 5.57 11.89 -12.73
N ALA A 165 5.92 10.86 -11.95
CA ALA A 165 4.97 9.97 -11.33
C ALA A 165 4.15 10.70 -10.26
N ILE A 166 4.82 11.42 -9.37
CA ILE A 166 4.18 12.21 -8.31
C ILE A 166 3.19 13.21 -8.91
N GLU A 167 3.61 14.02 -9.88
CA GLU A 167 2.73 15.00 -10.54
C GLU A 167 1.50 14.35 -11.17
N THR A 168 1.68 13.16 -11.77
CA THR A 168 0.57 12.44 -12.39
C THR A 168 -0.38 11.89 -11.34
N VAL A 169 0.14 11.23 -10.31
CA VAL A 169 -0.68 10.62 -9.25
C VAL A 169 -1.42 11.69 -8.44
N LEU A 170 -0.84 12.86 -8.21
CA LEU A 170 -1.56 13.96 -7.58
C LEU A 170 -2.80 14.41 -8.38
N ARG A 171 -2.74 14.37 -9.73
CA ARG A 171 -3.93 14.60 -10.56
C ARG A 171 -4.94 13.48 -10.44
N GLU A 172 -4.50 12.21 -10.48
CA GLU A 172 -5.38 11.04 -10.31
C GLU A 172 -6.09 11.06 -8.95
N GLU A 173 -5.40 11.44 -7.86
CA GLU A 173 -5.99 11.63 -6.54
C GLU A 173 -7.08 12.74 -6.56
N GLY A 174 -6.82 13.84 -7.25
CA GLY A 174 -7.81 14.90 -7.43
C GLY A 174 -9.03 14.47 -8.24
N GLU A 175 -8.83 13.65 -9.30
CA GLU A 175 -9.92 13.05 -10.09
C GLU A 175 -10.74 12.07 -9.23
N LEU A 176 -10.07 11.18 -8.49
CA LEU A 176 -10.73 10.25 -7.58
C LEU A 176 -11.54 11.01 -6.52
N ALA A 177 -10.98 12.02 -5.88
CA ALA A 177 -11.68 12.82 -4.87
C ALA A 177 -12.95 13.48 -5.44
N ARG A 178 -12.89 14.02 -6.66
CA ARG A 178 -14.07 14.59 -7.35
C ARG A 178 -15.11 13.54 -7.71
N ALA A 179 -14.70 12.40 -8.25
CA ALA A 179 -15.60 11.31 -8.59
C ALA A 179 -16.26 10.71 -7.34
N ALA A 180 -15.49 10.50 -6.28
CA ALA A 180 -15.96 9.99 -5.00
C ALA A 180 -16.99 10.92 -4.33
N ALA A 181 -16.88 12.23 -4.50
CA ALA A 181 -17.87 13.18 -4.00
C ALA A 181 -19.28 12.97 -4.61
N ALA A 182 -19.36 12.41 -5.82
CA ALA A 182 -20.63 12.05 -6.47
C ALA A 182 -21.03 10.60 -6.12
N ASN A 183 -20.07 9.67 -6.21
CA ASN A 183 -20.27 8.25 -5.91
C ASN A 183 -18.91 7.59 -5.65
N VAL A 184 -18.67 7.19 -4.40
CA VAL A 184 -17.37 6.63 -3.98
C VAL A 184 -17.06 5.33 -4.74
N GLY A 185 -18.01 4.41 -4.87
CA GLY A 185 -17.82 3.15 -5.58
C GLY A 185 -17.45 3.36 -7.05
N GLU A 186 -18.13 4.24 -7.76
CA GLU A 186 -17.82 4.53 -9.17
C GLU A 186 -16.46 5.26 -9.32
N GLY A 187 -16.10 6.12 -8.36
CA GLY A 187 -14.77 6.72 -8.32
C GLY A 187 -13.68 5.65 -8.30
N TYR A 188 -13.79 4.68 -7.39
CA TYR A 188 -12.84 3.57 -7.31
C TYR A 188 -12.89 2.64 -8.52
N ARG A 189 -14.05 2.41 -9.12
CA ARG A 189 -14.20 1.55 -10.31
C ARG A 189 -13.28 1.98 -11.45
N SER A 190 -13.11 3.27 -11.63
CA SER A 190 -12.30 3.83 -12.72
C SER A 190 -10.79 3.65 -12.52
N VAL A 191 -10.33 3.59 -11.27
CA VAL A 191 -8.89 3.63 -10.93
C VAL A 191 -8.38 2.42 -10.16
N PHE A 192 -9.24 1.52 -9.67
CA PHE A 192 -8.79 0.37 -8.88
C PHE A 192 -8.24 -0.75 -9.78
N ALA A 193 -7.12 -1.36 -9.39
CA ALA A 193 -6.50 -2.47 -10.11
C ALA A 193 -7.39 -3.72 -10.06
N ALA A 194 -7.35 -4.55 -11.11
CA ALA A 194 -8.16 -5.76 -11.19
C ALA A 194 -7.88 -6.74 -10.03
N THR A 195 -6.63 -6.84 -9.59
CA THR A 195 -6.17 -7.71 -8.50
C THR A 195 -5.78 -6.94 -7.23
N GLY A 196 -6.12 -5.65 -7.15
CA GLY A 196 -5.82 -4.82 -5.98
C GLY A 196 -6.53 -5.31 -4.72
N ARG A 197 -6.04 -4.86 -3.56
CA ARG A 197 -6.65 -5.15 -2.25
C ARG A 197 -7.06 -3.86 -1.54
N MET A 198 -8.19 -3.93 -0.82
CA MET A 198 -8.71 -2.82 -0.02
C MET A 198 -9.02 -3.29 1.39
N ASN A 199 -8.49 -2.57 2.38
CA ASN A 199 -8.74 -2.82 3.79
C ASN A 199 -9.54 -1.66 4.42
N ARG A 200 -10.48 -2.00 5.27
CA ARG A 200 -11.25 -1.08 6.09
C ARG A 200 -11.31 -1.62 7.51
N GLU A 201 -11.34 -0.70 8.45
CA GLU A 201 -11.40 -1.02 9.88
C GLU A 201 -12.55 -1.98 10.17
N SER A 202 -12.28 -3.05 10.89
CA SER A 202 -13.26 -4.05 11.34
C SER A 202 -13.99 -4.80 10.22
N LEU A 203 -13.49 -4.75 8.97
CA LEU A 203 -14.11 -5.43 7.82
C LEU A 203 -13.12 -6.40 7.17
N PRO A 204 -13.60 -7.48 6.54
CA PRO A 204 -12.75 -8.36 5.76
C PRO A 204 -12.06 -7.63 4.60
N THR A 205 -10.85 -8.05 4.26
CA THR A 205 -10.12 -7.57 3.08
C THR A 205 -10.95 -7.81 1.82
N ALA A 206 -11.17 -6.75 1.04
CA ALA A 206 -11.75 -6.84 -0.29
C ALA A 206 -10.64 -7.09 -1.32
N SER A 207 -10.67 -8.25 -1.97
CA SER A 207 -9.72 -8.65 -3.00
C SER A 207 -10.33 -8.50 -4.39
N GLY A 208 -9.65 -7.76 -5.26
CA GLY A 208 -10.10 -7.45 -6.62
C GLY A 208 -11.02 -6.23 -6.70
N ARG A 209 -11.10 -5.67 -7.92
CA ARG A 209 -11.81 -4.41 -8.18
C ARG A 209 -13.28 -4.43 -7.74
N ASP A 210 -14.04 -5.47 -8.08
CA ASP A 210 -15.47 -5.47 -7.79
C ASP A 210 -15.77 -5.51 -6.29
N ALA A 211 -15.02 -6.30 -5.53
CA ALA A 211 -15.12 -6.35 -4.08
C ALA A 211 -14.72 -5.01 -3.44
N ALA A 212 -13.63 -4.39 -3.93
CA ALA A 212 -13.16 -3.09 -3.46
C ALA A 212 -14.19 -1.98 -3.75
N VAL A 213 -14.78 -1.97 -4.94
CA VAL A 213 -15.83 -1.02 -5.33
C VAL A 213 -17.08 -1.17 -4.45
N ALA A 214 -17.50 -2.39 -4.17
CA ALA A 214 -18.62 -2.66 -3.28
C ALA A 214 -18.34 -2.19 -1.85
N LEU A 215 -17.13 -2.48 -1.34
CA LEU A 215 -16.70 -2.04 -0.01
C LEU A 215 -16.60 -0.52 0.08
N ALA A 216 -15.96 0.14 -0.88
CA ALA A 216 -15.84 1.60 -0.94
C ALA A 216 -17.21 2.29 -1.04
N GLY A 217 -18.13 1.74 -1.82
CA GLY A 217 -19.47 2.30 -2.00
C GLY A 217 -20.39 2.19 -0.79
N ALA A 218 -20.04 1.38 0.21
CA ALA A 218 -20.83 1.20 1.42
C ALA A 218 -20.88 2.44 2.32
N THR A 219 -19.85 3.31 2.25
CA THR A 219 -19.75 4.52 3.08
C THR A 219 -19.29 5.71 2.25
N PRO A 220 -20.06 6.79 2.17
CA PRO A 220 -19.61 8.02 1.53
C PRO A 220 -18.38 8.59 2.24
N VAL A 221 -17.31 8.80 1.49
CA VAL A 221 -16.04 9.34 2.01
C VAL A 221 -15.55 10.47 1.13
N ALA A 222 -15.15 11.59 1.74
CA ALA A 222 -14.47 12.68 1.07
C ALA A 222 -12.96 12.60 1.35
N PHE A 223 -12.14 12.76 0.31
CA PHE A 223 -10.68 12.71 0.39
C PHE A 223 -10.08 14.11 0.27
N SER A 224 -9.07 14.42 1.09
CA SER A 224 -8.20 15.59 0.89
C SER A 224 -7.14 15.28 -0.17
N ALA A 225 -6.42 16.32 -0.63
CA ALA A 225 -5.15 16.09 -1.30
C ALA A 225 -4.18 15.31 -0.39
N PRO A 226 -3.28 14.47 -0.96
CA PRO A 226 -2.26 13.80 -0.18
C PRO A 226 -1.38 14.78 0.59
N GLN A 227 -1.01 14.41 1.81
CA GLN A 227 -0.09 15.14 2.67
C GLN A 227 1.33 14.58 2.55
N ILE A 228 1.45 13.29 2.21
CA ILE A 228 2.70 12.59 2.01
C ILE A 228 2.60 11.84 0.70
N VAL A 229 3.63 11.95 -0.11
CA VAL A 229 3.76 11.29 -1.41
C VAL A 229 5.19 10.82 -1.58
N GLU A 230 5.37 9.54 -1.84
CA GLU A 230 6.66 8.88 -2.05
C GLU A 230 6.58 8.01 -3.31
N ALA A 231 7.64 7.96 -4.10
CA ALA A 231 7.63 7.22 -5.36
C ALA A 231 8.89 6.38 -5.56
N SER A 232 8.80 5.39 -6.46
CA SER A 232 9.93 4.64 -7.00
C SER A 232 10.77 5.50 -7.94
N GLY A 233 12.05 5.20 -8.08
CA GLY A 233 12.98 5.94 -8.94
C GLY A 233 12.56 5.98 -10.42
N ASP A 234 12.01 4.87 -10.94
CA ASP A 234 11.47 4.78 -12.31
C ASP A 234 10.08 5.40 -12.46
N GLY A 235 9.45 5.79 -11.36
CA GLY A 235 8.12 6.38 -11.35
C GLY A 235 7.04 5.42 -11.84
N ASP A 236 7.03 4.18 -11.39
CA ASP A 236 6.00 3.19 -11.71
C ASP A 236 5.17 2.76 -10.49
N MET A 237 5.58 3.19 -9.29
CA MET A 237 4.87 2.98 -8.04
C MET A 237 4.91 4.24 -7.19
N VAL A 238 3.77 4.63 -6.60
CA VAL A 238 3.64 5.81 -5.74
C VAL A 238 2.81 5.47 -4.50
N PHE A 239 3.33 5.82 -3.34
CA PHE A 239 2.59 5.83 -2.08
C PHE A 239 1.98 7.20 -1.83
N THR A 240 0.71 7.24 -1.41
CA THR A 240 0.02 8.47 -1.00
C THR A 240 -0.65 8.27 0.35
N LEU A 241 -0.55 9.29 1.21
CA LEU A 241 -1.23 9.36 2.49
C LEU A 241 -1.92 10.72 2.61
N GLY A 242 -3.21 10.73 2.95
CA GLY A 242 -4.00 11.94 3.14
C GLY A 242 -5.20 11.71 4.03
N GLN A 243 -5.97 12.75 4.28
CA GLN A 243 -7.16 12.67 5.15
C GLN A 243 -8.37 12.12 4.41
N ALA A 244 -9.16 11.32 5.12
CA ALA A 244 -10.48 10.86 4.73
C ALA A 244 -11.52 11.34 5.76
N ARG A 245 -12.70 11.77 5.28
CA ARG A 245 -13.81 12.24 6.12
C ARG A 245 -15.11 11.59 5.69
N TRP A 246 -15.91 11.19 6.64
CA TRP A 246 -17.24 10.62 6.45
C TRP A 246 -18.20 11.18 7.50
N GLU A 247 -19.49 10.87 7.39
CA GLU A 247 -20.46 11.30 8.38
C GLU A 247 -20.13 10.71 9.76
N GLY A 248 -19.89 11.56 10.74
CA GLY A 248 -19.57 11.16 12.10
C GLY A 248 -18.11 10.85 12.37
N GLY A 249 -17.18 10.99 11.39
CA GLY A 249 -15.77 10.67 11.63
C GLY A 249 -14.79 11.19 10.60
N SER A 250 -13.53 11.00 10.93
CA SER A 250 -12.40 11.28 10.04
C SER A 250 -11.25 10.31 10.32
N GLY A 251 -10.32 10.22 9.38
CA GLY A 251 -9.14 9.39 9.50
C GLY A 251 -8.17 9.68 8.36
N TYR A 252 -7.36 8.69 8.05
CA TYR A 252 -6.34 8.80 7.02
C TYR A 252 -6.50 7.67 6.00
N TYR A 253 -6.37 8.00 4.72
CA TYR A 253 -6.19 6.99 3.68
C TYR A 253 -4.72 6.79 3.39
N CYS A 254 -4.35 5.55 3.06
CA CYS A 254 -3.04 5.18 2.52
C CYS A 254 -3.27 4.38 1.25
N ARG A 255 -2.56 4.71 0.16
CA ARG A 255 -2.72 4.07 -1.14
C ARG A 255 -1.39 3.76 -1.78
N ILE A 256 -1.35 2.64 -2.50
CA ILE A 256 -0.32 2.36 -3.49
C ILE A 256 -0.94 2.51 -4.87
N TRP A 257 -0.41 3.44 -5.61
CA TRP A 257 -0.66 3.60 -7.03
C TRP A 257 0.42 2.88 -7.82
N VAL A 258 0.02 2.15 -8.85
CA VAL A 258 0.94 1.46 -9.76
C VAL A 258 0.61 1.81 -11.21
N LEU A 259 1.64 2.01 -12.02
CA LEU A 259 1.48 2.21 -13.44
C LEU A 259 1.35 0.87 -14.14
N GLN A 260 0.14 0.55 -14.61
CA GLN A 260 -0.18 -0.65 -15.38
C GLN A 260 -0.34 -0.32 -16.87
N ALA A 261 -0.62 -1.32 -17.71
CA ALA A 261 -0.79 -1.11 -19.15
C ALA A 261 -1.94 -0.13 -19.48
N GLU A 262 -2.98 -0.13 -18.64
CA GLU A 262 -4.17 0.73 -18.77
C GLU A 262 -4.02 2.10 -18.10
N GLY A 263 -2.84 2.45 -17.60
CA GLY A 263 -2.55 3.67 -16.84
C GLY A 263 -2.44 3.43 -15.34
N TRP A 264 -2.46 4.51 -14.57
CA TRP A 264 -2.36 4.46 -13.11
C TRP A 264 -3.56 3.76 -12.48
N ARG A 265 -3.27 2.83 -11.54
CA ARG A 265 -4.27 2.07 -10.80
C ARG A 265 -3.91 2.00 -9.33
N ILE A 266 -4.92 2.02 -8.46
CA ILE A 266 -4.75 1.74 -7.04
C ILE A 266 -4.61 0.23 -6.87
N GLY A 267 -3.42 -0.23 -6.48
CA GLY A 267 -3.14 -1.63 -6.18
C GLY A 267 -3.44 -2.00 -4.74
N TYR A 268 -3.33 -1.03 -3.83
CA TYR A 268 -3.69 -1.17 -2.44
C TYR A 268 -4.32 0.11 -1.90
N ASP A 269 -5.35 -0.04 -1.07
CA ASP A 269 -6.02 1.08 -0.40
C ASP A 269 -6.46 0.66 1.01
N GLN A 270 -6.16 1.50 1.99
CA GLN A 270 -6.75 1.40 3.31
C GLN A 270 -7.24 2.74 3.80
N ILE A 271 -8.28 2.72 4.63
CA ILE A 271 -8.70 3.86 5.43
C ILE A 271 -8.67 3.44 6.89
N LEU A 272 -7.90 4.16 7.67
CA LEU A 272 -7.81 4.02 9.11
C LEU A 272 -8.88 4.90 9.72
N LEU A 273 -9.92 4.27 10.24
CA LEU A 273 -11.04 4.94 10.91
C LEU A 273 -10.63 5.14 12.38
N ARG A 274 -10.12 6.31 12.70
CA ARG A 274 -9.93 6.69 14.10
C ARG A 274 -10.81 7.88 14.41
N SER A 275 -11.82 7.69 15.26
CA SER A 275 -12.48 8.81 15.90
C SER A 275 -11.50 9.46 16.87
N LEU A 276 -11.63 10.78 17.08
CA LEU A 276 -10.87 11.47 18.12
C LEU A 276 -11.08 10.85 19.51
N ASP A 277 -12.23 10.24 19.74
CA ASP A 277 -12.56 9.55 21.00
C ASP A 277 -11.81 8.21 21.11
N GLU A 278 -11.61 7.47 20.01
CA GLU A 278 -10.79 6.25 19.98
C GLU A 278 -9.30 6.57 20.15
N LEU A 279 -8.82 7.69 19.58
CA LEU A 279 -7.45 8.16 19.80
C LEU A 279 -7.20 8.58 21.26
N ASN A 280 -8.21 9.08 21.94
CA ASN A 280 -8.12 9.48 23.35
C ASN A 280 -8.41 8.32 24.33
N ALA A 281 -9.08 7.25 23.86
CA ALA A 281 -9.49 6.10 24.67
C ALA A 281 -8.58 4.88 24.49
N ALA A 282 -7.82 4.78 23.38
CA ALA A 282 -6.88 3.69 23.19
C ALA A 282 -5.69 3.90 24.15
N PRO A 283 -5.42 2.97 25.08
CA PRO A 283 -4.08 2.89 25.60
C PRO A 283 -3.16 2.75 24.40
N LEU A 284 -2.07 3.50 24.38
CA LEU A 284 -0.97 3.30 23.42
C LEU A 284 -0.78 1.79 23.36
N ALA A 285 -0.91 1.20 22.15
CA ALA A 285 -0.79 -0.23 21.98
C ALA A 285 0.45 -0.70 22.72
N PRO A 286 0.34 -1.83 23.43
CA PRO A 286 1.46 -2.33 24.20
C PRO A 286 2.67 -2.56 23.31
#